data_18877e5950fe7462464ff4186a32d685
#
_entry.id   18877e5950fe7462464ff4186a32d685
#
_cell.length_a   1.000
_cell.length_b   1.000
_cell.length_c   1.000
_cell.angle_alpha   90.00
_cell.angle_beta   90.00
_cell.angle_gamma   90.00
#
_symmetry.space_group_name_H-M   'P 1'
#
loop_
_entity.id
_entity.type
_entity.pdbx_description
1 polymer ?
#
loop_
_entity_poly.entity_id
_entity_poly.type
_entity_poly.pdbx_seq_one_letter_code
_entity_poly.pdbx_strand_id
1 'polypeptide(L)'
;MKIVMFMLFFVCNIFTVLIIRFAYESNYRYNNGMLIGVHIPGGHVNDDDVTRLMTRFKKSMKYFQNINAVLSIAICFLNFVNIIIFVIVYTIWILVFVLGIMYIQLSAHRKMYLLKIQNGWFVESQKQKVFIDTRACANADTTPISFRYHIIIIAAELLALIPFYSWKDRAYFSMIIVFAICTVIVSVFGFVFHIYMNRRQNQAYSLNSDINNIVNLTIKKYIASAMLVMSLLNFVAWITFVLMCIIQDTVGDLSFWMYIILQLLSGCTLTVILILARNRKNEMLKADTQPVFVDDDDYWKTGFYYNPNDPHLFVPDRLCSTNYSLNYARTGAKIFTGSITAVTLGLLIWTTIVLIPYIHVTIESGLLKAL
;
A
#
# COMPACT_ATOMS: atom_id res chain seq x y z
N MET A 1 5.08 10.61 28.15
CA MET A 1 4.56 9.48 27.34
C MET A 1 3.23 9.80 26.65
N LYS A 2 2.09 10.06 27.34
CA LYS A 2 0.77 10.30 26.72
C LYS A 2 0.76 11.41 25.63
N ILE A 3 1.43 12.55 25.88
CA ILE A 3 1.51 13.67 24.92
C ILE A 3 2.28 13.25 23.66
N VAL A 4 3.39 12.53 23.81
CA VAL A 4 4.20 12.06 22.69
C VAL A 4 3.41 11.07 21.83
N MET A 5 2.70 10.12 22.45
CA MET A 5 1.80 9.21 21.75
C MET A 5 0.69 9.95 20.99
N PHE A 6 0.05 10.93 21.65
CA PHE A 6 -0.96 11.77 21.00
C PHE A 6 -0.41 12.45 19.76
N MET A 7 0.74 13.12 19.88
CA MET A 7 1.38 13.82 18.74
C MET A 7 1.75 12.86 17.61
N LEU A 8 2.29 11.68 17.95
CA LEU A 8 2.62 10.68 16.93
C LEU A 8 1.38 10.22 16.15
N PHE A 9 0.34 9.76 16.86
CA PHE A 9 -0.87 9.28 16.19
C PHE A 9 -1.59 10.39 15.44
N PHE A 10 -1.56 11.62 15.96
CA PHE A 10 -2.07 12.79 15.25
C PHE A 10 -1.36 13.02 13.93
N VAL A 11 -0.02 13.00 13.91
CA VAL A 11 0.79 13.14 12.69
C VAL A 11 0.54 11.96 11.74
N CYS A 12 0.55 10.72 12.25
CA CYS A 12 0.26 9.52 11.45
C CYS A 12 -1.12 9.60 10.77
N ASN A 13 -2.13 10.09 11.49
CA ASN A 13 -3.49 10.23 10.93
C ASN A 13 -3.55 11.25 9.80
N ILE A 14 -2.89 12.40 9.98
CA ILE A 14 -2.79 13.41 8.92
C ILE A 14 -2.12 12.81 7.70
N PHE A 15 -0.98 12.13 7.88
CA PHE A 15 -0.28 11.46 6.76
C PHE A 15 -1.14 10.39 6.10
N THR A 16 -1.83 9.56 6.86
CA THR A 16 -2.71 8.50 6.33
C THR A 16 -3.83 9.11 5.46
N VAL A 17 -4.50 10.14 5.96
CA VAL A 17 -5.58 10.82 5.21
C VAL A 17 -5.04 11.49 3.95
N LEU A 18 -3.87 12.14 4.02
CA LEU A 18 -3.23 12.78 2.86
C LEU A 18 -2.79 11.76 1.82
N ILE A 19 -2.08 10.68 2.22
CA ILE A 19 -1.64 9.61 1.32
C ILE A 19 -2.83 9.01 0.57
N ILE A 20 -3.90 8.69 1.29
CA ILE A 20 -5.11 8.13 0.69
C ILE A 20 -5.73 9.14 -0.29
N ARG A 21 -5.80 10.43 0.05
CA ARG A 21 -6.32 11.46 -0.84
C ARG A 21 -5.51 11.53 -2.14
N PHE A 22 -4.19 11.54 -2.07
CA PHE A 22 -3.31 11.55 -3.26
C PHE A 22 -3.38 10.24 -4.07
N ALA A 23 -3.41 9.10 -3.39
CA ALA A 23 -3.44 7.79 -4.06
C ALA A 23 -4.68 7.63 -4.96
N TYR A 24 -5.81 8.19 -4.53
CA TYR A 24 -7.09 8.05 -5.23
C TYR A 24 -7.50 9.27 -6.09
N GLU A 25 -6.69 10.34 -6.11
CA GLU A 25 -6.98 11.54 -6.91
C GLU A 25 -7.07 11.23 -8.42
N SER A 26 -6.29 10.27 -8.90
CA SER A 26 -6.32 9.84 -10.31
C SER A 26 -7.69 9.37 -10.79
N ASN A 27 -8.53 8.84 -9.89
CA ASN A 27 -9.86 8.37 -10.22
C ASN A 27 -10.87 9.50 -10.47
N TYR A 28 -10.50 10.74 -10.11
CA TYR A 28 -11.35 11.91 -10.34
C TYR A 28 -11.21 12.50 -11.73
N ARG A 29 -10.23 12.05 -12.51
CA ARG A 29 -9.89 12.60 -13.83
C ARG A 29 -9.97 11.49 -14.88
N TYR A 30 -10.39 11.88 -16.07
CA TYR A 30 -10.27 11.02 -17.24
C TYR A 30 -8.79 10.84 -17.56
N ASN A 31 -8.31 9.62 -17.52
CA ASN A 31 -6.90 9.31 -17.76
C ASN A 31 -6.79 7.95 -18.46
N ASN A 32 -5.97 7.86 -19.51
CA ASN A 32 -5.75 6.65 -20.29
C ASN A 32 -7.04 5.99 -20.78
N GLY A 33 -8.03 6.78 -21.22
CA GLY A 33 -9.31 6.25 -21.69
C GLY A 33 -10.26 5.78 -20.57
N MET A 34 -9.93 6.01 -19.30
CA MET A 34 -10.67 5.48 -18.15
C MET A 34 -11.20 6.58 -17.22
N LEU A 35 -12.39 6.33 -16.65
CA LEU A 35 -12.94 7.00 -15.47
C LEU A 35 -13.25 5.96 -14.39
N ILE A 36 -12.75 6.16 -13.18
CA ILE A 36 -12.92 5.22 -12.05
C ILE A 36 -12.53 3.78 -12.46
N GLY A 37 -11.44 3.65 -13.26
CA GLY A 37 -10.94 2.36 -13.72
C GLY A 37 -11.81 1.65 -14.78
N VAL A 38 -12.77 2.33 -15.41
CA VAL A 38 -13.60 1.81 -16.50
C VAL A 38 -13.30 2.58 -17.78
N HIS A 39 -13.09 1.87 -18.88
CA HIS A 39 -12.87 2.48 -20.19
C HIS A 39 -14.17 3.11 -20.72
N ILE A 40 -14.09 4.40 -21.05
CA ILE A 40 -15.20 5.16 -21.60
C ILE A 40 -14.68 5.92 -22.82
N PRO A 41 -15.39 5.87 -23.97
CA PRO A 41 -15.01 6.67 -25.12
C PRO A 41 -14.99 8.16 -24.79
N GLY A 42 -13.99 8.89 -25.29
CA GLY A 42 -13.76 10.29 -24.95
C GLY A 42 -14.96 11.21 -25.20
N GLY A 43 -15.79 10.88 -26.22
CA GLY A 43 -17.01 11.62 -26.53
C GLY A 43 -18.09 11.57 -25.45
N HIS A 44 -18.08 10.52 -24.60
CA HIS A 44 -19.11 10.27 -23.57
C HIS A 44 -18.70 10.67 -22.16
N VAL A 45 -17.50 11.23 -22.00
CA VAL A 45 -16.97 11.64 -20.67
C VAL A 45 -17.82 12.73 -20.01
N ASN A 46 -18.43 13.58 -20.83
CA ASN A 46 -19.24 14.72 -20.38
C ASN A 46 -20.75 14.42 -20.38
N ASP A 47 -21.16 13.19 -20.66
CA ASP A 47 -22.59 12.82 -20.63
C ASP A 47 -23.15 13.05 -19.23
N ASP A 48 -24.44 13.45 -19.15
CA ASP A 48 -25.09 13.84 -17.91
C ASP A 48 -25.03 12.74 -16.84
N ASP A 49 -25.20 11.47 -17.24
CA ASP A 49 -25.18 10.34 -16.30
C ASP A 49 -23.78 10.09 -15.74
N VAL A 50 -22.74 10.21 -16.59
CA VAL A 50 -21.35 10.12 -16.18
C VAL A 50 -21.00 11.26 -15.23
N THR A 51 -21.35 12.49 -15.59
CA THR A 51 -21.08 13.69 -14.78
C THR A 51 -21.80 13.62 -13.44
N ARG A 52 -23.06 13.17 -13.39
CA ARG A 52 -23.82 12.96 -12.15
C ARG A 52 -23.18 11.90 -11.26
N LEU A 53 -22.76 10.78 -11.83
CA LEU A 53 -22.08 9.71 -11.10
C LEU A 53 -20.74 10.19 -10.53
N MET A 54 -19.93 10.88 -11.34
CA MET A 54 -18.63 11.44 -10.92
C MET A 54 -18.79 12.48 -9.80
N THR A 55 -19.79 13.34 -9.90
CA THR A 55 -20.09 14.37 -8.88
C THR A 55 -20.47 13.72 -7.54
N ARG A 56 -21.36 12.71 -7.59
CA ARG A 56 -21.75 11.93 -6.40
C ARG A 56 -20.56 11.20 -5.78
N PHE A 57 -19.74 10.56 -6.59
CA PHE A 57 -18.52 9.85 -6.15
C PHE A 57 -17.56 10.80 -5.44
N LYS A 58 -17.20 11.92 -6.08
CA LYS A 58 -16.31 12.95 -5.50
C LYS A 58 -16.85 13.50 -4.18
N LYS A 59 -18.15 13.80 -4.14
CA LYS A 59 -18.82 14.33 -2.93
C LYS A 59 -18.80 13.29 -1.80
N SER A 60 -19.15 12.03 -2.08
CA SER A 60 -19.18 10.96 -1.09
C SER A 60 -17.77 10.69 -0.54
N MET A 61 -16.76 10.62 -1.41
CA MET A 61 -15.36 10.40 -1.01
C MET A 61 -14.84 11.55 -0.15
N LYS A 62 -15.05 12.81 -0.58
CA LYS A 62 -14.63 13.99 0.18
C LYS A 62 -15.30 14.05 1.55
N TYR A 63 -16.61 13.79 1.61
CA TYR A 63 -17.39 13.80 2.86
C TYR A 63 -16.89 12.72 3.82
N PHE A 64 -16.74 11.49 3.33
CA PHE A 64 -16.24 10.37 4.11
C PHE A 64 -14.81 10.62 4.66
N GLN A 65 -13.90 11.12 3.82
CA GLN A 65 -12.53 11.45 4.24
C GLN A 65 -12.50 12.57 5.28
N ASN A 66 -13.30 13.62 5.10
CA ASN A 66 -13.34 14.75 6.05
C ASN A 66 -13.91 14.33 7.40
N ILE A 67 -14.98 13.54 7.44
CA ILE A 67 -15.53 13.00 8.70
C ILE A 67 -14.48 12.15 9.41
N ASN A 68 -13.82 11.25 8.67
CA ASN A 68 -12.82 10.37 9.27
C ASN A 68 -11.57 11.13 9.71
N ALA A 69 -11.19 12.22 9.05
CA ALA A 69 -10.12 13.10 9.51
C ALA A 69 -10.43 13.73 10.87
N VAL A 70 -11.65 14.26 11.04
CA VAL A 70 -12.10 14.82 12.33
C VAL A 70 -12.21 13.73 13.39
N LEU A 71 -12.79 12.58 13.04
CA LEU A 71 -12.96 11.45 13.96
C LEU A 71 -11.61 10.90 14.44
N SER A 72 -10.63 10.82 13.56
CA SER A 72 -9.27 10.35 13.90
C SER A 72 -8.60 11.23 14.95
N ILE A 73 -8.79 12.55 14.86
CA ILE A 73 -8.30 13.49 15.85
C ILE A 73 -9.00 13.26 17.20
N ALA A 74 -10.34 13.13 17.17
CA ALA A 74 -11.12 12.87 18.38
C ALA A 74 -10.69 11.57 19.08
N ILE A 75 -10.44 10.51 18.31
CA ILE A 75 -9.95 9.22 18.83
C ILE A 75 -8.59 9.37 19.52
N CYS A 76 -7.69 10.22 18.99
CA CYS A 76 -6.38 10.44 19.64
C CYS A 76 -6.51 10.95 21.09
N PHE A 77 -7.57 11.69 21.42
CA PHE A 77 -7.79 12.15 22.79
C PHE A 77 -8.10 11.01 23.78
N LEU A 78 -8.60 9.86 23.30
CA LEU A 78 -8.83 8.69 24.17
C LEU A 78 -7.53 8.17 24.80
N ASN A 79 -6.37 8.46 24.20
CA ASN A 79 -5.07 8.14 24.79
C ASN A 79 -4.84 8.81 26.16
N PHE A 80 -5.44 9.98 26.41
CA PHE A 80 -5.36 10.65 27.71
C PHE A 80 -6.25 9.99 28.77
N VAL A 81 -7.35 9.37 28.33
CA VAL A 81 -8.29 8.65 29.21
C VAL A 81 -7.73 7.28 29.54
N ASN A 82 -7.64 6.40 28.54
CA ASN A 82 -7.16 5.03 28.71
C ASN A 82 -6.50 4.52 27.42
N ILE A 83 -5.26 4.06 27.53
CA ILE A 83 -4.47 3.59 26.38
C ILE A 83 -5.08 2.36 25.72
N ILE A 84 -5.69 1.45 26.49
CA ILE A 84 -6.26 0.21 25.97
C ILE A 84 -7.51 0.53 25.14
N ILE A 85 -8.40 1.38 25.67
CA ILE A 85 -9.58 1.86 24.96
C ILE A 85 -9.16 2.58 23.69
N PHE A 86 -8.13 3.43 23.77
CA PHE A 86 -7.57 4.10 22.59
C PHE A 86 -7.15 3.10 21.51
N VAL A 87 -6.33 2.09 21.84
CA VAL A 87 -5.82 1.10 20.88
C VAL A 87 -6.97 0.34 20.21
N ILE A 88 -7.95 -0.11 20.97
CA ILE A 88 -9.11 -0.84 20.44
C ILE A 88 -9.91 0.02 19.47
N VAL A 89 -10.30 1.22 19.92
CA VAL A 89 -11.12 2.15 19.11
C VAL A 89 -10.36 2.59 17.87
N TYR A 90 -9.05 2.85 18.00
CA TYR A 90 -8.19 3.23 16.89
C TYR A 90 -8.08 2.10 15.82
N THR A 91 -7.92 0.86 16.26
CA THR A 91 -7.88 -0.30 15.36
C THR A 91 -9.19 -0.49 14.61
N ILE A 92 -10.32 -0.38 15.31
CA ILE A 92 -11.65 -0.45 14.69
C ILE A 92 -11.83 0.69 13.69
N TRP A 93 -11.43 1.91 14.06
CA TRP A 93 -11.52 3.08 13.17
C TRP A 93 -10.71 2.90 11.89
N ILE A 94 -9.45 2.43 11.96
CA ILE A 94 -8.63 2.18 10.76
C ILE A 94 -9.32 1.18 9.84
N LEU A 95 -9.85 0.08 10.37
CA LEU A 95 -10.55 -0.93 9.58
C LEU A 95 -11.78 -0.34 8.88
N VAL A 96 -12.62 0.40 9.61
CA VAL A 96 -13.80 1.07 9.06
C VAL A 96 -13.42 2.10 8.00
N PHE A 97 -12.35 2.86 8.23
CA PHE A 97 -11.86 3.86 7.30
C PHE A 97 -11.39 3.23 5.97
N VAL A 98 -10.56 2.19 6.03
CA VAL A 98 -10.06 1.49 4.82
C VAL A 98 -11.20 0.80 4.08
N LEU A 99 -12.04 0.03 4.78
CA LEU A 99 -13.16 -0.67 4.17
C LEU A 99 -14.19 0.29 3.57
N GLY A 100 -14.44 1.42 4.23
CA GLY A 100 -15.35 2.45 3.74
C GLY A 100 -14.86 3.11 2.45
N ILE A 101 -13.56 3.42 2.34
CA ILE A 101 -12.95 3.93 1.09
C ILE A 101 -13.08 2.89 -0.02
N MET A 102 -12.72 1.64 0.25
CA MET A 102 -12.86 0.55 -0.72
C MET A 102 -14.31 0.41 -1.19
N TYR A 103 -15.27 0.43 -0.27
CA TYR A 103 -16.68 0.33 -0.60
C TYR A 103 -17.17 1.45 -1.52
N ILE A 104 -16.82 2.71 -1.21
CA ILE A 104 -17.20 3.88 -2.03
C ILE A 104 -16.63 3.74 -3.45
N GLN A 105 -15.38 3.32 -3.57
CA GLN A 105 -14.72 3.16 -4.87
C GLN A 105 -15.29 1.99 -5.68
N LEU A 106 -15.41 0.81 -5.07
CA LEU A 106 -15.98 -0.35 -5.75
C LEU A 106 -17.43 -0.10 -6.17
N SER A 107 -18.21 0.59 -5.35
CA SER A 107 -19.59 0.97 -5.69
C SER A 107 -19.64 1.92 -6.90
N ALA A 108 -18.74 2.92 -6.93
CA ALA A 108 -18.66 3.86 -8.05
C ALA A 108 -18.18 3.17 -9.34
N HIS A 109 -17.15 2.31 -9.25
CA HIS A 109 -16.66 1.52 -10.36
C HIS A 109 -17.74 0.62 -10.96
N ARG A 110 -18.46 -0.13 -10.13
CA ARG A 110 -19.55 -1.02 -10.60
C ARG A 110 -20.67 -0.23 -11.29
N LYS A 111 -21.06 0.94 -10.76
CA LYS A 111 -22.07 1.80 -11.39
C LYS A 111 -21.58 2.33 -12.74
N MET A 112 -20.31 2.73 -12.84
CA MET A 112 -19.72 3.19 -14.09
C MET A 112 -19.66 2.06 -15.13
N TYR A 113 -19.27 0.85 -14.70
CA TYR A 113 -19.27 -0.33 -15.57
C TYR A 113 -20.68 -0.69 -16.08
N LEU A 114 -21.68 -0.65 -15.20
CA LEU A 114 -23.08 -0.87 -15.62
C LEU A 114 -23.56 0.19 -16.59
N LEU A 115 -23.22 1.46 -16.38
CA LEU A 115 -23.56 2.55 -17.28
C LEU A 115 -22.93 2.34 -18.66
N LYS A 116 -21.66 1.89 -18.72
CA LYS A 116 -20.97 1.51 -19.96
C LYS A 116 -21.74 0.42 -20.72
N ILE A 117 -22.17 -0.63 -20.03
CA ILE A 117 -22.91 -1.74 -20.63
C ILE A 117 -24.28 -1.28 -21.14
N GLN A 118 -25.02 -0.50 -20.32
CA GLN A 118 -26.34 -0.02 -20.67
C GLN A 118 -26.36 0.86 -21.93
N ASN A 119 -25.30 1.66 -22.11
CA ASN A 119 -25.17 2.55 -23.26
C ASN A 119 -24.40 1.93 -24.43
N GLY A 120 -23.95 0.67 -24.32
CA GLY A 120 -23.24 -0.01 -25.41
C GLY A 120 -21.90 0.62 -25.78
N TRP A 121 -21.21 1.29 -24.82
CA TRP A 121 -19.94 1.97 -25.07
C TRP A 121 -18.78 0.96 -25.19
N PHE A 122 -18.90 0.06 -26.14
CA PHE A 122 -17.86 -0.91 -26.43
C PHE A 122 -16.96 -0.40 -27.55
N VAL A 123 -15.65 -0.42 -27.33
CA VAL A 123 -14.69 -0.19 -28.39
C VAL A 123 -14.44 -1.54 -29.09
N GLU A 124 -15.35 -1.93 -30.00
CA GLU A 124 -15.35 -3.26 -30.65
C GLU A 124 -14.02 -3.62 -31.32
N SER A 125 -13.31 -2.64 -31.87
CA SER A 125 -12.03 -2.86 -32.51
C SER A 125 -10.87 -3.22 -31.57
N GLN A 126 -11.03 -3.01 -30.27
CA GLN A 126 -9.96 -3.19 -29.26
C GLN A 126 -10.19 -4.40 -28.33
N LYS A 127 -11.40 -4.98 -28.27
CA LYS A 127 -11.74 -6.12 -27.42
C LYS A 127 -10.94 -7.40 -27.70
N GLN A 128 -10.38 -7.57 -28.88
CA GLN A 128 -9.80 -8.85 -29.33
C GLN A 128 -8.29 -8.78 -29.62
N LYS A 129 -7.65 -7.64 -29.50
CA LYS A 129 -6.21 -7.53 -29.81
C LYS A 129 -5.40 -7.61 -28.53
N VAL A 130 -4.91 -8.81 -28.21
CA VAL A 130 -3.75 -8.97 -27.33
C VAL A 130 -2.54 -8.41 -28.10
N PHE A 131 -2.10 -7.23 -27.74
CA PHE A 131 -0.92 -6.62 -28.33
C PHE A 131 0.32 -7.19 -27.63
N ILE A 132 1.07 -8.03 -28.33
CA ILE A 132 2.35 -8.57 -27.87
C ILE A 132 3.45 -7.83 -28.63
N ASP A 133 4.19 -7.00 -27.91
CA ASP A 133 5.42 -6.42 -28.43
C ASP A 133 6.56 -7.42 -28.22
N THR A 134 6.92 -8.15 -29.28
CA THR A 134 7.97 -9.18 -29.22
C THR A 134 9.34 -8.63 -28.87
N ARG A 135 9.65 -7.38 -29.28
CA ARG A 135 10.92 -6.70 -28.95
C ARG A 135 10.96 -6.27 -27.47
N ALA A 136 9.85 -5.74 -26.95
CA ALA A 136 9.74 -5.42 -25.55
C ALA A 136 9.78 -6.70 -24.67
N CYS A 137 9.17 -7.79 -25.13
CA CYS A 137 9.24 -9.09 -24.46
C CYS A 137 10.65 -9.68 -24.45
N ALA A 138 11.40 -9.57 -25.55
CA ALA A 138 12.79 -10.04 -25.61
C ALA A 138 13.71 -9.31 -24.63
N ASN A 139 13.39 -8.05 -24.28
CA ASN A 139 14.12 -7.25 -23.31
C ASN A 139 13.58 -7.38 -21.87
N ALA A 140 12.68 -8.33 -21.61
CA ALA A 140 12.03 -8.48 -20.30
C ALA A 140 13.04 -8.79 -19.17
N ASP A 141 14.13 -9.50 -19.46
CA ASP A 141 15.15 -9.89 -18.48
C ASP A 141 16.14 -8.76 -18.13
N THR A 142 16.01 -7.59 -18.77
CA THR A 142 16.88 -6.46 -18.46
C THR A 142 16.55 -5.91 -17.07
N THR A 143 17.51 -6.04 -16.15
CA THR A 143 17.39 -5.57 -14.77
C THR A 143 18.17 -4.27 -14.59
N PRO A 144 17.50 -3.10 -14.45
CA PRO A 144 18.19 -1.82 -14.34
C PRO A 144 18.97 -1.65 -13.04
N ILE A 145 18.60 -2.38 -12.00
CA ILE A 145 19.29 -2.41 -10.70
C ILE A 145 19.45 -3.87 -10.28
N SER A 146 20.67 -4.25 -9.84
CA SER A 146 20.94 -5.61 -9.41
C SER A 146 20.27 -5.93 -8.06
N PHE A 147 19.59 -7.05 -7.98
CA PHE A 147 19.02 -7.58 -6.74
C PHE A 147 20.08 -7.98 -5.69
N ARG A 148 21.35 -8.11 -6.09
CA ARG A 148 22.47 -8.44 -5.19
C ARG A 148 22.64 -7.43 -4.06
N TYR A 149 22.23 -6.18 -4.25
CA TYR A 149 22.25 -5.17 -3.18
C TYR A 149 21.37 -5.55 -1.99
N HIS A 150 20.22 -6.21 -2.21
CA HIS A 150 19.39 -6.72 -1.11
C HIS A 150 20.12 -7.81 -0.31
N ILE A 151 20.87 -8.69 -0.99
CA ILE A 151 21.65 -9.73 -0.31
C ILE A 151 22.69 -9.09 0.62
N ILE A 152 23.34 -8.00 0.16
CA ILE A 152 24.30 -7.25 0.97
C ILE A 152 23.62 -6.64 2.20
N ILE A 153 22.44 -6.04 2.04
CA ILE A 153 21.69 -5.46 3.16
C ILE A 153 21.28 -6.54 4.15
N ILE A 154 20.69 -7.64 3.70
CA ILE A 154 20.27 -8.76 4.56
C ILE A 154 21.48 -9.38 5.27
N ALA A 155 22.60 -9.55 4.58
CA ALA A 155 23.83 -10.05 5.21
C ALA A 155 24.33 -9.06 6.29
N ALA A 156 24.29 -7.76 6.03
CA ALA A 156 24.64 -6.74 7.02
C ALA A 156 23.70 -6.77 8.24
N GLU A 157 22.38 -6.94 8.03
CA GLU A 157 21.40 -7.09 9.10
C GLU A 157 21.71 -8.31 9.99
N LEU A 158 22.01 -9.46 9.37
CA LEU A 158 22.35 -10.69 10.10
C LEU A 158 23.69 -10.58 10.83
N LEU A 159 24.71 -10.02 10.20
CA LEU A 159 26.02 -9.81 10.81
C LEU A 159 25.96 -8.82 11.97
N ALA A 160 25.13 -7.79 11.86
CA ALA A 160 24.90 -6.82 12.93
C ALA A 160 24.26 -7.42 14.20
N LEU A 161 23.66 -8.62 14.11
CA LEU A 161 23.12 -9.34 15.28
C LEU A 161 24.21 -10.01 16.13
N ILE A 162 25.37 -10.35 15.55
CA ILE A 162 26.40 -11.14 16.24
C ILE A 162 26.90 -10.48 17.53
N PRO A 163 27.25 -9.19 17.56
CA PRO A 163 27.71 -8.52 18.78
C PRO A 163 26.68 -8.53 19.91
N PHE A 164 25.37 -8.55 19.57
CA PHE A 164 24.31 -8.46 20.58
C PHE A 164 24.09 -9.76 21.36
N TYR A 165 24.64 -10.88 20.91
CA TYR A 165 24.57 -12.13 21.69
C TYR A 165 25.23 -12.00 23.06
N SER A 166 26.27 -11.17 23.18
CA SER A 166 26.90 -10.87 24.46
C SER A 166 26.00 -10.14 25.46
N TRP A 167 24.85 -9.59 25.01
CA TRP A 167 23.89 -8.84 25.81
C TRP A 167 22.61 -9.61 26.10
N LYS A 168 22.63 -10.94 25.92
CA LYS A 168 21.48 -11.82 26.14
C LYS A 168 20.80 -11.67 27.50
N ASP A 169 21.56 -11.24 28.52
CA ASP A 169 21.07 -11.06 29.89
C ASP A 169 20.48 -9.64 30.15
N ARG A 170 20.54 -8.75 29.17
CA ARG A 170 19.94 -7.43 29.26
C ARG A 170 18.43 -7.45 29.02
N ALA A 171 17.69 -6.69 29.79
CA ALA A 171 16.22 -6.65 29.71
C ALA A 171 15.69 -6.25 28.32
N TYR A 172 16.45 -5.45 27.56
CA TYR A 172 16.07 -4.99 26.22
C TYR A 172 16.48 -5.95 25.09
N PHE A 173 17.20 -7.04 25.38
CA PHE A 173 17.66 -7.98 24.36
C PHE A 173 16.53 -8.58 23.55
N SER A 174 15.44 -9.01 24.19
CA SER A 174 14.28 -9.58 23.53
C SER A 174 13.65 -8.62 22.50
N MET A 175 13.57 -7.32 22.83
CA MET A 175 13.04 -6.32 21.90
C MET A 175 13.99 -6.06 20.72
N ILE A 176 15.32 -6.04 20.95
CA ILE A 176 16.30 -5.95 19.86
C ILE A 176 16.10 -7.09 18.86
N ILE A 177 15.95 -8.33 19.36
CA ILE A 177 15.75 -9.51 18.51
C ILE A 177 14.41 -9.45 17.76
N VAL A 178 13.31 -9.09 18.43
CA VAL A 178 11.99 -8.97 17.77
C VAL A 178 12.05 -7.95 16.63
N PHE A 179 12.60 -6.76 16.87
CA PHE A 179 12.72 -5.74 15.82
C PHE A 179 13.70 -6.14 14.72
N ALA A 180 14.77 -6.86 15.05
CA ALA A 180 15.68 -7.42 14.05
C ALA A 180 14.97 -8.43 13.13
N ILE A 181 14.18 -9.34 13.69
CA ILE A 181 13.40 -10.31 12.90
C ILE A 181 12.44 -9.55 11.97
N CYS A 182 11.72 -8.54 12.48
CA CYS A 182 10.85 -7.71 11.65
C CYS A 182 11.61 -7.02 10.52
N THR A 183 12.80 -6.47 10.81
CA THR A 183 13.69 -5.82 9.84
C THR A 183 14.10 -6.77 8.73
N VAL A 184 14.58 -7.97 9.08
CA VAL A 184 14.97 -9.00 8.11
C VAL A 184 13.76 -9.44 7.25
N ILE A 185 12.59 -9.64 7.86
CA ILE A 185 11.36 -9.99 7.11
C ILE A 185 11.02 -8.93 6.06
N VAL A 186 11.08 -7.64 6.42
CA VAL A 186 10.82 -6.53 5.49
C VAL A 186 11.85 -6.52 4.36
N SER A 187 13.14 -6.72 4.66
CA SER A 187 14.20 -6.76 3.65
C SER A 187 14.08 -7.97 2.72
N VAL A 188 13.72 -9.15 3.25
CA VAL A 188 13.43 -10.35 2.44
C VAL A 188 12.21 -10.13 1.55
N PHE A 189 11.16 -9.51 2.06
CA PHE A 189 10.00 -9.14 1.25
C PHE A 189 10.39 -8.18 0.10
N GLY A 190 11.17 -7.15 0.38
CA GLY A 190 11.69 -6.22 -0.63
C GLY A 190 12.53 -6.94 -1.70
N PHE A 191 13.38 -7.88 -1.29
CA PHE A 191 14.19 -8.71 -2.20
C PHE A 191 13.33 -9.59 -3.11
N VAL A 192 12.39 -10.34 -2.54
CA VAL A 192 11.49 -11.23 -3.30
C VAL A 192 10.63 -10.41 -4.27
N PHE A 193 10.08 -9.27 -3.83
CA PHE A 193 9.27 -8.41 -4.67
C PHE A 193 10.07 -7.77 -5.80
N HIS A 194 11.32 -7.36 -5.53
CA HIS A 194 12.24 -6.85 -6.56
C HIS A 194 12.49 -7.91 -7.65
N ILE A 195 12.82 -9.15 -7.28
CA ILE A 195 13.02 -10.26 -8.24
C ILE A 195 11.74 -10.51 -9.05
N TYR A 196 10.60 -10.58 -8.37
CA TYR A 196 9.31 -10.81 -9.02
C TYR A 196 9.01 -9.73 -10.07
N MET A 197 9.19 -8.46 -9.72
CA MET A 197 8.92 -7.35 -10.64
C MET A 197 9.91 -7.29 -11.81
N ASN A 198 11.17 -7.65 -11.59
CA ASN A 198 12.16 -7.72 -12.66
C ASN A 198 11.87 -8.85 -13.66
N ARG A 199 11.39 -10.00 -13.18
CA ARG A 199 11.03 -11.15 -14.03
C ARG A 199 9.68 -11.03 -14.70
N ARG A 200 8.92 -9.99 -14.36
CA ARG A 200 7.61 -9.74 -14.96
C ARG A 200 7.77 -9.40 -16.44
N GLN A 201 6.88 -9.97 -17.28
CA GLN A 201 6.81 -9.63 -18.70
C GLN A 201 6.56 -8.14 -18.89
N ASN A 202 7.22 -7.56 -19.89
CA ASN A 202 7.01 -6.18 -20.27
C ASN A 202 5.63 -6.00 -20.89
N GLN A 203 4.99 -4.87 -20.57
CA GLN A 203 3.67 -4.52 -21.08
C GLN A 203 3.80 -3.65 -22.35
N ALA A 204 2.90 -3.84 -23.30
CA ALA A 204 2.73 -2.96 -24.44
C ALA A 204 1.79 -1.81 -24.07
N TYR A 205 2.28 -0.59 -24.13
CA TYR A 205 1.54 0.65 -23.90
C TYR A 205 1.31 1.42 -25.20
N SER A 206 2.13 1.16 -26.22
CA SER A 206 2.20 1.85 -27.50
C SER A 206 2.44 0.87 -28.63
N LEU A 207 2.13 1.26 -29.85
CA LEU A 207 2.59 0.58 -31.05
C LEU A 207 4.10 0.74 -31.26
N ASN A 208 4.72 1.72 -30.60
CA ASN A 208 6.16 1.97 -30.65
C ASN A 208 6.90 1.13 -29.60
N SER A 209 7.69 0.15 -30.06
CA SER A 209 8.48 -0.74 -29.21
C SER A 209 9.52 -0.01 -28.35
N ASP A 210 10.08 1.11 -28.82
CA ASP A 210 11.07 1.87 -28.06
C ASP A 210 10.42 2.55 -26.83
N ILE A 211 9.21 3.09 -27.01
CA ILE A 211 8.42 3.64 -25.89
C ILE A 211 8.10 2.54 -24.88
N ASN A 212 7.65 1.36 -25.34
CA ASN A 212 7.37 0.22 -24.47
C ASN A 212 8.60 -0.18 -23.66
N ASN A 213 9.77 -0.28 -24.28
CA ASN A 213 11.02 -0.61 -23.60
C ASN A 213 11.39 0.42 -22.54
N ILE A 214 11.40 1.70 -22.89
CA ILE A 214 11.79 2.78 -21.99
C ILE A 214 10.84 2.85 -20.79
N VAL A 215 9.52 2.75 -21.01
CA VAL A 215 8.51 2.79 -19.95
C VAL A 215 8.68 1.59 -19.00
N ASN A 216 8.80 0.38 -19.53
CA ASN A 216 8.97 -0.82 -18.69
C ASN A 216 10.27 -0.78 -17.87
N LEU A 217 11.39 -0.39 -18.47
CA LEU A 217 12.67 -0.24 -17.79
C LEU A 217 12.61 0.84 -16.70
N THR A 218 11.93 1.95 -16.98
CA THR A 218 11.75 3.03 -16.01
C THR A 218 10.95 2.53 -14.81
N ILE A 219 9.82 1.86 -15.02
CA ILE A 219 8.99 1.30 -13.94
C ILE A 219 9.81 0.31 -13.10
N LYS A 220 10.53 -0.63 -13.74
CA LYS A 220 11.39 -1.60 -13.05
C LYS A 220 12.46 -0.90 -12.21
N LYS A 221 13.10 0.15 -12.74
CA LYS A 221 14.11 0.94 -12.04
C LYS A 221 13.53 1.60 -10.78
N TYR A 222 12.40 2.28 -10.89
CA TYR A 222 11.77 2.93 -9.74
C TYR A 222 11.33 1.94 -8.67
N ILE A 223 10.72 0.81 -9.06
CA ILE A 223 10.31 -0.22 -8.10
C ILE A 223 11.52 -0.83 -7.40
N ALA A 224 12.56 -1.17 -8.15
CA ALA A 224 13.80 -1.70 -7.57
C ALA A 224 14.44 -0.70 -6.60
N SER A 225 14.51 0.59 -6.97
CA SER A 225 15.00 1.66 -6.09
C SER A 225 14.15 1.79 -4.82
N ALA A 226 12.82 1.75 -4.96
CA ALA A 226 11.90 1.85 -3.84
C ALA A 226 12.10 0.73 -2.82
N MET A 227 12.22 -0.51 -3.30
CA MET A 227 12.45 -1.68 -2.44
C MET A 227 13.82 -1.61 -1.73
N LEU A 228 14.88 -1.20 -2.44
CA LEU A 228 16.21 -1.05 -1.86
C LEU A 228 16.25 0.05 -0.79
N VAL A 229 15.68 1.22 -1.10
CA VAL A 229 15.63 2.34 -0.15
C VAL A 229 14.81 1.97 1.08
N MET A 230 13.69 1.28 0.90
CA MET A 230 12.87 0.78 2.01
C MET A 230 13.68 -0.17 2.91
N SER A 231 14.39 -1.16 2.34
CA SER A 231 15.22 -2.09 3.11
C SER A 231 16.34 -1.35 3.87
N LEU A 232 17.01 -0.40 3.22
CA LEU A 232 18.08 0.38 3.84
C LEU A 232 17.59 1.24 4.99
N LEU A 233 16.48 1.99 4.80
CA LEU A 233 15.91 2.84 5.85
C LEU A 233 15.39 2.01 7.02
N ASN A 234 14.82 0.84 6.76
CA ASN A 234 14.39 -0.09 7.78
C ASN A 234 15.59 -0.62 8.61
N PHE A 235 16.70 -0.95 7.96
CA PHE A 235 17.95 -1.33 8.64
C PHE A 235 18.49 -0.19 9.50
N VAL A 236 18.53 1.04 8.96
CA VAL A 236 18.96 2.25 9.71
C VAL A 236 18.06 2.48 10.92
N ALA A 237 16.75 2.31 10.78
CA ALA A 237 15.80 2.46 11.89
C ALA A 237 16.10 1.47 13.03
N TRP A 238 16.37 0.20 12.69
CA TRP A 238 16.73 -0.82 13.67
C TRP A 238 18.05 -0.52 14.35
N ILE A 239 19.11 -0.17 13.61
CA ILE A 239 20.42 0.20 14.19
C ILE A 239 20.28 1.41 15.13
N THR A 240 19.51 2.43 14.73
CA THR A 240 19.25 3.60 15.58
C THR A 240 18.56 3.20 16.88
N PHE A 241 17.55 2.33 16.81
CA PHE A 241 16.89 1.78 17.99
C PHE A 241 17.88 1.09 18.92
N VAL A 242 18.73 0.22 18.37
CA VAL A 242 19.74 -0.51 19.14
C VAL A 242 20.73 0.44 19.83
N LEU A 243 21.27 1.41 19.08
CA LEU A 243 22.21 2.39 19.63
C LEU A 243 21.58 3.19 20.78
N MET A 244 20.31 3.58 20.65
CA MET A 244 19.60 4.28 21.72
C MET A 244 19.39 3.40 22.94
N CYS A 245 19.07 2.10 22.77
CA CYS A 245 18.96 1.17 23.88
C CYS A 245 20.30 1.00 24.63
N ILE A 246 21.43 0.99 23.91
CA ILE A 246 22.76 0.91 24.51
C ILE A 246 23.07 2.16 25.32
N ILE A 247 22.85 3.34 24.73
CA ILE A 247 23.15 4.63 25.39
C ILE A 247 22.32 4.80 26.67
N GLN A 248 21.07 4.36 26.67
CA GLN A 248 20.14 4.50 27.79
C GLN A 248 20.22 3.32 28.78
N ASP A 249 20.92 2.23 28.43
CA ASP A 249 20.93 0.94 29.15
C ASP A 249 19.50 0.39 29.44
N THR A 250 18.54 0.80 28.63
CA THR A 250 17.12 0.39 28.74
C THR A 250 16.39 0.65 27.42
N VAL A 251 15.20 0.04 27.27
CA VAL A 251 14.23 0.47 26.25
C VAL A 251 13.50 1.69 26.76
N GLY A 252 14.02 2.86 26.45
CA GLY A 252 13.38 4.12 26.81
C GLY A 252 12.31 4.54 25.78
N ASP A 253 11.45 5.46 26.21
CA ASP A 253 10.43 6.05 25.31
C ASP A 253 11.08 6.64 24.04
N LEU A 254 12.25 7.26 24.18
CA LEU A 254 12.94 7.90 23.04
C LEU A 254 13.41 6.89 21.99
N SER A 255 13.99 5.75 22.41
CA SER A 255 14.47 4.71 21.50
C SER A 255 13.31 4.12 20.67
N PHE A 256 12.18 3.86 21.33
CA PHE A 256 10.97 3.34 20.69
C PHE A 256 10.37 4.35 19.68
N TRP A 257 10.26 5.63 20.07
CA TRP A 257 9.69 6.65 19.21
C TRP A 257 10.58 6.97 18.00
N MET A 258 11.89 6.99 18.17
CA MET A 258 12.83 7.16 17.05
C MET A 258 12.69 6.04 16.04
N TYR A 259 12.57 4.79 16.50
CA TYR A 259 12.32 3.65 15.61
C TYR A 259 11.04 3.83 14.81
N ILE A 260 9.91 4.15 15.46
CA ILE A 260 8.63 4.33 14.79
C ILE A 260 8.68 5.48 13.76
N ILE A 261 9.28 6.62 14.12
CA ILE A 261 9.41 7.76 13.21
C ILE A 261 10.22 7.37 11.96
N LEU A 262 11.31 6.64 12.11
CA LEU A 262 12.12 6.18 10.99
C LEU A 262 11.39 5.14 10.13
N GLN A 263 10.59 4.26 10.72
CA GLN A 263 9.74 3.32 9.99
C GLN A 263 8.66 4.05 9.18
N LEU A 264 8.02 5.07 9.76
CA LEU A 264 7.07 5.91 9.03
C LEU A 264 7.74 6.65 7.86
N LEU A 265 8.94 7.18 8.08
CA LEU A 265 9.73 7.83 7.02
C LEU A 265 10.04 6.84 5.89
N SER A 266 10.40 5.61 6.21
CA SER A 266 10.62 4.54 5.22
C SER A 266 9.35 4.29 4.38
N GLY A 267 8.18 4.16 5.01
CA GLY A 267 6.90 3.99 4.32
C GLY A 267 6.51 5.20 3.45
N CYS A 268 6.73 6.41 3.96
CA CYS A 268 6.51 7.64 3.19
C CYS A 268 7.42 7.72 1.96
N THR A 269 8.70 7.40 2.12
CA THR A 269 9.68 7.40 1.01
C THR A 269 9.31 6.39 -0.07
N LEU A 270 8.90 5.18 0.32
CA LEU A 270 8.37 4.17 -0.60
C LEU A 270 7.20 4.73 -1.42
N THR A 271 6.22 5.33 -0.74
CA THR A 271 5.03 5.91 -1.39
C THR A 271 5.41 7.02 -2.37
N VAL A 272 6.31 7.92 -1.99
CA VAL A 272 6.79 9.02 -2.85
C VAL A 272 7.46 8.47 -4.10
N ILE A 273 8.35 7.47 -3.98
CA ILE A 273 9.03 6.88 -5.14
C ILE A 273 8.03 6.23 -6.10
N LEU A 274 7.01 5.54 -5.58
CA LEU A 274 5.96 4.93 -6.41
C LEU A 274 5.10 5.99 -7.13
N ILE A 275 4.81 7.11 -6.47
CA ILE A 275 4.12 8.25 -7.11
C ILE A 275 4.98 8.85 -8.23
N LEU A 276 6.28 9.04 -8.00
CA LEU A 276 7.22 9.51 -9.01
C LEU A 276 7.30 8.55 -10.21
N ALA A 277 7.34 7.24 -9.96
CA ALA A 277 7.30 6.21 -11.01
C ALA A 277 6.07 6.36 -11.90
N ARG A 278 4.89 6.51 -11.29
CA ARG A 278 3.64 6.72 -12.01
C ARG A 278 3.65 8.00 -12.82
N ASN A 279 4.07 9.10 -12.21
CA ASN A 279 4.08 10.39 -12.90
C ASN A 279 5.02 10.35 -14.11
N ARG A 280 6.21 9.76 -13.95
CA ARG A 280 7.16 9.60 -15.04
C ARG A 280 6.65 8.72 -16.16
N LYS A 281 5.99 7.58 -15.82
CA LYS A 281 5.28 6.76 -16.81
C LYS A 281 4.26 7.59 -17.59
N ASN A 282 3.40 8.33 -16.89
CA ASN A 282 2.35 9.12 -17.54
C ASN A 282 2.91 10.24 -18.44
N GLU A 283 4.02 10.87 -18.06
CA GLU A 283 4.72 11.87 -18.91
C GLU A 283 5.24 11.24 -20.20
N MET A 284 5.87 10.06 -20.11
CA MET A 284 6.37 9.34 -21.29
C MET A 284 5.24 8.95 -22.25
N LEU A 285 4.11 8.50 -21.69
CA LEU A 285 2.96 8.09 -22.50
C LEU A 285 2.18 9.29 -23.08
N LYS A 286 2.23 10.48 -22.48
CA LYS A 286 1.64 11.69 -23.07
C LYS A 286 2.33 12.15 -24.36
N ALA A 287 3.61 11.87 -24.51
CA ALA A 287 4.39 12.17 -25.71
C ALA A 287 4.15 11.15 -26.84
N ASP A 288 3.42 10.06 -26.57
CA ASP A 288 3.12 9.00 -27.52
C ASP A 288 1.97 9.39 -28.44
N THR A 289 2.17 9.18 -29.73
CA THR A 289 1.15 9.44 -30.78
C THR A 289 0.32 8.21 -31.13
N GLN A 290 0.70 7.02 -30.63
CA GLN A 290 0.09 5.74 -30.98
C GLN A 290 -0.18 4.86 -29.74
N PRO A 291 -0.93 5.36 -28.75
CA PRO A 291 -1.21 4.61 -27.54
C PRO A 291 -2.07 3.36 -27.87
N VAL A 292 -1.75 2.24 -27.22
CA VAL A 292 -2.54 1.02 -27.29
C VAL A 292 -3.46 0.96 -26.07
N PHE A 293 -4.76 0.94 -26.32
CA PHE A 293 -5.77 0.73 -25.29
C PHE A 293 -6.41 -0.65 -25.49
N VAL A 294 -6.35 -1.47 -24.45
CA VAL A 294 -7.05 -2.76 -24.42
C VAL A 294 -8.22 -2.63 -23.48
N ASP A 295 -9.44 -2.79 -24.00
CA ASP A 295 -10.64 -2.82 -23.18
C ASP A 295 -10.79 -4.22 -22.54
N ASP A 296 -10.26 -4.36 -21.35
CA ASP A 296 -10.31 -5.58 -20.54
C ASP A 296 -11.22 -5.42 -19.30
N ASP A 297 -12.20 -4.50 -19.36
CA ASP A 297 -13.11 -4.18 -18.26
C ASP A 297 -13.93 -5.39 -17.79
N ASP A 298 -14.19 -6.35 -18.69
CA ASP A 298 -14.89 -7.59 -18.35
C ASP A 298 -14.17 -8.41 -17.26
N TYR A 299 -12.84 -8.27 -17.17
CA TYR A 299 -12.06 -8.90 -16.09
C TYR A 299 -12.05 -8.08 -14.79
N TRP A 300 -12.56 -6.82 -14.80
CA TRP A 300 -12.65 -5.91 -13.68
C TRP A 300 -14.09 -5.59 -13.23
N LYS A 301 -15.08 -6.23 -13.81
CA LYS A 301 -16.52 -5.92 -13.58
C LYS A 301 -16.94 -5.86 -12.11
N THR A 302 -16.27 -6.57 -11.23
CA THR A 302 -16.52 -6.54 -9.78
C THR A 302 -15.67 -5.50 -9.05
N GLY A 303 -14.71 -4.86 -9.74
CA GLY A 303 -13.67 -4.01 -9.19
C GLY A 303 -12.43 -4.78 -8.70
N PHE A 304 -12.48 -6.12 -8.74
CA PHE A 304 -11.33 -7.00 -8.54
C PHE A 304 -10.97 -7.68 -9.86
N TYR A 305 -9.66 -7.86 -10.08
CA TYR A 305 -9.19 -8.49 -11.31
C TYR A 305 -9.37 -10.00 -11.27
N TYR A 306 -10.04 -10.53 -12.28
CA TYR A 306 -10.25 -11.95 -12.46
C TYR A 306 -10.08 -12.34 -13.93
N ASN A 307 -8.88 -12.79 -14.30
CA ASN A 307 -8.58 -13.24 -15.66
C ASN A 307 -7.87 -14.60 -15.64
N PRO A 308 -8.56 -15.69 -16.04
CA PRO A 308 -7.95 -17.02 -16.09
C PRO A 308 -6.82 -17.16 -17.13
N ASN A 309 -6.82 -16.32 -18.15
CA ASN A 309 -5.83 -16.36 -19.24
C ASN A 309 -4.55 -15.55 -18.91
N ASP A 310 -4.60 -14.64 -17.93
CA ASP A 310 -3.43 -13.88 -17.53
C ASP A 310 -2.60 -14.67 -16.49
N PRO A 311 -1.34 -15.03 -16.77
CA PRO A 311 -0.49 -15.80 -15.87
C PRO A 311 -0.02 -14.98 -14.66
N HIS A 312 -0.14 -13.65 -14.67
CA HIS A 312 0.40 -12.79 -13.64
C HIS A 312 -0.43 -12.85 -12.35
N LEU A 313 0.25 -12.96 -11.22
CA LEU A 313 -0.38 -12.90 -9.90
C LEU A 313 -0.73 -11.46 -9.50
N PHE A 314 0.18 -10.52 -9.76
CA PHE A 314 0.01 -9.10 -9.48
C PHE A 314 -0.18 -8.32 -10.78
N VAL A 315 -1.20 -7.48 -10.82
CA VAL A 315 -1.49 -6.59 -11.96
C VAL A 315 -1.61 -5.15 -11.46
N PRO A 316 -1.30 -4.13 -12.27
CA PRO A 316 -1.53 -2.75 -11.87
C PRO A 316 -2.99 -2.53 -11.51
N ASP A 317 -3.22 -1.93 -10.35
CA ASP A 317 -4.56 -1.61 -9.88
C ASP A 317 -5.14 -0.45 -10.69
N ARG A 318 -6.42 -0.54 -11.03
CA ARG A 318 -7.13 0.50 -11.77
C ARG A 318 -7.76 1.55 -10.86
N LEU A 319 -8.12 1.16 -9.64
CA LEU A 319 -8.76 2.04 -8.65
C LEU A 319 -7.74 2.75 -7.78
N CYS A 320 -6.54 2.20 -7.62
CA CYS A 320 -5.44 2.85 -6.94
C CYS A 320 -4.18 2.80 -7.82
N SER A 321 -3.92 3.88 -8.50
CA SER A 321 -2.87 3.96 -9.52
C SER A 321 -1.43 3.72 -9.03
N THR A 322 -1.22 3.66 -7.72
CA THR A 322 0.07 3.35 -7.09
C THR A 322 0.15 1.91 -6.59
N ASN A 323 -0.96 1.17 -6.62
CA ASN A 323 -1.07 -0.18 -6.10
C ASN A 323 -1.02 -1.25 -7.19
N TYR A 324 -0.87 -2.47 -6.72
CA TYR A 324 -1.08 -3.69 -7.50
C TYR A 324 -2.28 -4.44 -6.93
N SER A 325 -3.14 -4.92 -7.80
CA SER A 325 -4.23 -5.84 -7.50
C SER A 325 -3.80 -7.27 -7.72
N LEU A 326 -4.49 -8.21 -7.08
CA LEU A 326 -4.27 -9.63 -7.26
C LEU A 326 -5.18 -10.18 -8.35
N ASN A 327 -4.65 -11.10 -9.17
CA ASN A 327 -5.48 -11.87 -10.10
C ASN A 327 -6.17 -13.01 -9.35
N TYR A 328 -7.42 -12.81 -8.95
CA TYR A 328 -8.19 -13.79 -8.18
C TYR A 328 -8.57 -15.07 -8.97
N ALA A 329 -8.28 -15.13 -10.28
CA ALA A 329 -8.32 -16.39 -11.04
C ALA A 329 -7.17 -17.33 -10.66
N ARG A 330 -6.07 -16.81 -10.04
CA ARG A 330 -4.91 -17.59 -9.63
C ARG A 330 -5.03 -18.08 -8.19
N THR A 331 -4.70 -19.35 -7.99
CA THR A 331 -4.71 -19.98 -6.63
C THR A 331 -3.80 -19.22 -5.66
N GLY A 332 -2.63 -18.75 -6.13
CA GLY A 332 -1.71 -17.96 -5.32
C GLY A 332 -2.34 -16.68 -4.75
N ALA A 333 -3.23 -16.01 -5.47
CA ALA A 333 -3.94 -14.82 -4.98
C ALA A 333 -4.88 -15.16 -3.81
N LYS A 334 -5.61 -16.29 -3.93
CA LYS A 334 -6.53 -16.77 -2.90
C LYS A 334 -5.78 -17.17 -1.63
N ILE A 335 -4.66 -17.91 -1.80
CA ILE A 335 -3.79 -18.30 -0.67
C ILE A 335 -3.22 -17.06 0.01
N PHE A 336 -2.66 -16.12 -0.76
CA PHE A 336 -2.07 -14.89 -0.23
C PHE A 336 -3.09 -14.07 0.58
N THR A 337 -4.27 -13.80 -0.01
CA THR A 337 -5.34 -13.08 0.68
C THR A 337 -5.83 -13.82 1.92
N GLY A 338 -6.05 -15.14 1.81
CA GLY A 338 -6.48 -15.98 2.93
C GLY A 338 -5.47 -15.99 4.07
N SER A 339 -4.17 -16.09 3.77
CA SER A 339 -3.10 -16.05 4.77
C SER A 339 -3.03 -14.71 5.49
N ILE A 340 -3.08 -13.58 4.76
CA ILE A 340 -3.11 -12.25 5.38
C ILE A 340 -4.34 -12.10 6.27
N THR A 341 -5.52 -12.51 5.78
CA THR A 341 -6.76 -12.42 6.56
C THR A 341 -6.67 -13.27 7.83
N ALA A 342 -6.17 -14.50 7.73
CA ALA A 342 -6.01 -15.40 8.88
C ALA A 342 -5.03 -14.82 9.92
N VAL A 343 -3.88 -14.28 9.48
CA VAL A 343 -2.90 -13.63 10.37
C VAL A 343 -3.52 -12.39 11.04
N THR A 344 -4.22 -11.56 10.28
CA THR A 344 -4.86 -10.34 10.83
C THR A 344 -5.91 -10.69 11.87
N LEU A 345 -6.79 -11.65 11.56
CA LEU A 345 -7.80 -12.12 12.51
C LEU A 345 -7.17 -12.77 13.74
N GLY A 346 -6.13 -13.60 13.55
CA GLY A 346 -5.37 -14.21 14.64
C GLY A 346 -4.76 -13.17 15.58
N LEU A 347 -4.15 -12.13 15.03
CA LEU A 347 -3.59 -11.01 15.82
C LEU A 347 -4.69 -10.23 16.56
N LEU A 348 -5.83 -9.96 15.91
CA LEU A 348 -6.96 -9.30 16.56
C LEU A 348 -7.52 -10.12 17.71
N ILE A 349 -7.71 -11.42 17.53
CA ILE A 349 -8.18 -12.32 18.58
C ILE A 349 -7.16 -12.38 19.72
N TRP A 350 -5.89 -12.57 19.41
CA TRP A 350 -4.81 -12.62 20.40
C TRP A 350 -4.70 -11.32 21.22
N THR A 351 -4.70 -10.16 20.55
CA THR A 351 -4.67 -8.86 21.23
C THR A 351 -5.89 -8.66 22.12
N THR A 352 -7.08 -9.07 21.67
CA THR A 352 -8.31 -8.98 22.47
C THR A 352 -8.21 -9.86 23.71
N ILE A 353 -7.77 -11.11 23.60
CA ILE A 353 -7.60 -12.03 24.74
C ILE A 353 -6.59 -11.47 25.74
N VAL A 354 -5.47 -10.93 25.27
CA VAL A 354 -4.43 -10.37 26.16
C VAL A 354 -4.90 -9.08 26.85
N LEU A 355 -5.72 -8.27 26.20
CA LEU A 355 -6.15 -6.98 26.72
C LEU A 355 -7.37 -7.07 27.66
N ILE A 356 -8.24 -8.08 27.54
CA ILE A 356 -9.44 -8.23 28.38
C ILE A 356 -9.11 -8.20 29.89
N PRO A 357 -8.13 -8.94 30.43
CA PRO A 357 -7.80 -8.89 31.87
C PRO A 357 -7.40 -7.50 32.34
N TYR A 358 -6.64 -6.75 31.52
CA TYR A 358 -6.21 -5.39 31.86
C TYR A 358 -7.37 -4.38 31.86
N ILE A 359 -8.37 -4.58 30.98
CA ILE A 359 -9.59 -3.76 30.98
C ILE A 359 -10.37 -3.98 32.27
N HIS A 360 -10.52 -5.23 32.68
CA HIS A 360 -11.25 -5.57 33.93
C HIS A 360 -10.62 -4.93 35.14
N VAL A 361 -9.29 -5.07 35.30
CA VAL A 361 -8.52 -4.47 36.41
C VAL A 361 -8.63 -2.93 36.39
N THR A 362 -8.62 -2.31 35.22
CA THR A 362 -8.70 -0.85 35.10
C THR A 362 -10.09 -0.33 35.44
N ILE A 363 -11.15 -1.06 35.08
CA ILE A 363 -12.54 -0.70 35.44
C ILE A 363 -12.75 -0.83 36.95
N GLU A 364 -12.30 -1.94 37.56
CA GLU A 364 -12.42 -2.16 39.00
C GLU A 364 -11.64 -1.11 39.80
N SER A 365 -10.39 -0.80 39.40
CA SER A 365 -9.59 0.22 40.08
C SER A 365 -10.14 1.64 39.90
N GLY A 366 -10.81 1.92 38.76
CA GLY A 366 -11.50 3.18 38.48
C GLY A 366 -12.79 3.35 39.30
N LEU A 367 -13.56 2.26 39.45
CA LEU A 367 -14.77 2.23 40.29
C LEU A 367 -14.42 2.37 41.79
N LEU A 368 -13.34 1.72 42.24
CA LEU A 368 -12.84 1.85 43.65
C LEU A 368 -12.29 3.25 43.98
N LYS A 369 -11.86 4.03 43.00
CA LYS A 369 -11.44 5.43 43.19
C LYS A 369 -12.60 6.43 43.09
N ALA A 370 -13.74 6.02 42.58
CA ALA A 370 -14.95 6.84 42.44
C ALA A 370 -15.96 6.60 43.60
N LEU A 371 -15.75 5.55 44.42
CA LEU A 371 -16.41 5.27 45.71
C LEU A 371 -15.57 5.79 46.87
#